data_967950256b81632cc25218bbc9d51eb0
#
_entry.id   967950256b81632cc25218bbc9d51eb0
#
_cell.length_a   1.000
_cell.length_b   1.000
_cell.length_c   1.000
_cell.angle_alpha   90.00
_cell.angle_beta   90.00
_cell.angle_gamma   90.00
#
_symmetry.space_group_name_H-M   'P 1'
#
loop_
_entity.id
_entity.type
_entity.pdbx_description
1 polymer ?
#
loop_
_entity_poly.entity_id
_entity_poly.type
_entity_poly.pdbx_seq_one_letter_code
_entity_poly.pdbx_strand_id
1 'polypeptide(L)'
;MTIKVIAMLARKPGLSETEFVDYYENRHAPLILSIAPQIRDYRRNYLRREGAILATGARPPDFDVVTELWFDDQDAFDAAMVAFTDPVNAARIARDEENVFDRSRTMFFVATERGGGRQHDGQS
;
A
#
# COMPACT_ATOMS: atom_id res chain seq x y z
N MET A 1 -11.20 4.87 -17.26
CA MET A 1 -10.64 5.75 -16.21
C MET A 1 -10.02 4.88 -15.12
N THR A 2 -8.76 5.09 -14.85
CA THR A 2 -8.08 4.33 -13.80
C THR A 2 -8.54 4.75 -12.42
N ILE A 3 -8.53 3.79 -11.51
CA ILE A 3 -8.80 4.04 -10.09
C ILE A 3 -7.49 3.83 -9.34
N LYS A 4 -7.12 4.77 -8.50
CA LYS A 4 -5.91 4.69 -7.69
C LYS A 4 -6.27 4.62 -6.21
N VAL A 5 -5.60 3.72 -5.51
CA VAL A 5 -5.72 3.62 -4.05
C VAL A 5 -4.36 3.92 -3.44
N ILE A 6 -4.35 4.69 -2.37
CA ILE A 6 -3.16 4.95 -1.56
C ILE A 6 -3.38 4.36 -0.19
N ALA A 7 -2.45 3.52 0.24
CA ALA A 7 -2.45 2.94 1.58
C ALA A 7 -1.24 3.46 2.35
N MET A 8 -1.47 3.88 3.59
CA MET A 8 -0.41 4.26 4.50
C MET A 8 -0.36 3.22 5.60
N LEU A 9 0.77 2.53 5.71
CA LEU A 9 0.91 1.35 6.55
C LEU A 9 2.05 1.55 7.54
N ALA A 10 1.79 1.21 8.79
CA ALA A 10 2.77 1.30 9.85
C ALA A 10 3.34 -0.08 10.15
N ARG A 11 4.65 -0.12 10.40
CA ARG A 11 5.36 -1.33 10.77
C ARG A 11 4.89 -1.84 12.13
N LYS A 12 4.72 -3.15 12.24
CA LYS A 12 4.40 -3.79 13.51
C LYS A 12 5.49 -3.47 14.55
N PRO A 13 5.10 -3.10 15.78
CA PRO A 13 6.07 -2.88 16.85
C PRO A 13 6.95 -4.11 17.07
N GLY A 14 8.24 -3.89 17.24
CA GLY A 14 9.21 -4.95 17.46
C GLY A 14 9.80 -5.57 16.20
N LEU A 15 9.23 -5.27 15.04
CA LEU A 15 9.77 -5.75 13.76
C LEU A 15 10.80 -4.75 13.27
N SER A 16 11.98 -5.21 12.83
CA SER A 16 12.99 -4.31 12.26
C SER A 16 12.56 -3.84 10.88
N GLU A 17 13.18 -2.77 10.38
CA GLU A 17 12.92 -2.30 9.01
C GLU A 17 13.22 -3.38 7.97
N THR A 18 14.33 -4.07 8.13
CA THR A 18 14.72 -5.14 7.20
C THR A 18 13.70 -6.27 7.21
N GLU A 19 13.26 -6.70 8.39
CA GLU A 19 12.25 -7.73 8.53
C GLU A 19 10.91 -7.29 7.94
N PHE A 20 10.55 -6.01 8.14
CA PHE A 20 9.33 -5.44 7.61
C PHE A 20 9.33 -5.46 6.08
N VAL A 21 10.38 -4.97 5.46
CA VAL A 21 10.50 -4.95 4.00
C VAL A 21 10.50 -6.37 3.45
N ASP A 22 11.27 -7.27 4.06
CA ASP A 22 11.35 -8.67 3.63
C ASP A 22 9.97 -9.34 3.66
N TYR A 23 9.25 -9.18 4.76
CA TYR A 23 7.92 -9.78 4.90
C TYR A 23 6.93 -9.18 3.89
N TYR A 24 6.93 -7.87 3.75
CA TYR A 24 6.01 -7.21 2.83
C TYR A 24 6.26 -7.68 1.40
N GLU A 25 7.52 -7.67 0.95
CA GLU A 25 7.84 -8.02 -0.43
C GLU A 25 7.64 -9.51 -0.73
N ASN A 26 7.95 -10.38 0.21
CA ASN A 26 7.97 -11.81 -0.06
C ASN A 26 6.73 -12.57 0.43
N ARG A 27 5.92 -11.96 1.28
CA ARG A 27 4.73 -12.61 1.84
C ARG A 27 3.45 -11.84 1.58
N HIS A 28 3.39 -10.59 2.03
CA HIS A 28 2.14 -9.81 1.97
C HIS A 28 1.78 -9.41 0.55
N ALA A 29 2.70 -8.82 -0.21
CA ALA A 29 2.41 -8.36 -1.56
C ALA A 29 2.01 -9.53 -2.47
N PRO A 30 2.70 -10.68 -2.47
CA PRO A 30 2.26 -11.84 -3.24
C PRO A 30 0.87 -12.34 -2.85
N LEU A 31 0.53 -12.31 -1.56
CA LEU A 31 -0.81 -12.72 -1.10
C LEU A 31 -1.88 -11.79 -1.68
N ILE A 32 -1.67 -10.48 -1.58
CA ILE A 32 -2.60 -9.49 -2.10
C ILE A 32 -2.81 -9.66 -3.60
N LEU A 33 -1.73 -9.83 -4.36
CA LEU A 33 -1.80 -10.01 -5.80
C LEU A 33 -2.51 -11.32 -6.18
N SER A 34 -2.35 -12.37 -5.37
CA SER A 34 -3.02 -13.65 -5.62
C SER A 34 -4.53 -13.54 -5.39
N ILE A 35 -4.95 -12.73 -4.43
CA ILE A 35 -6.37 -12.53 -4.10
C ILE A 35 -7.03 -11.58 -5.10
N ALA A 36 -6.31 -10.53 -5.51
CA ALA A 36 -6.86 -9.50 -6.40
C ALA A 36 -5.98 -9.33 -7.65
N PRO A 37 -6.06 -10.27 -8.60
CA PRO A 37 -5.29 -10.15 -9.86
C PRO A 37 -5.73 -8.97 -10.71
N GLN A 38 -6.82 -8.29 -10.35
CA GLN A 38 -7.28 -7.06 -11.00
C GLN A 38 -6.34 -5.87 -10.75
N ILE A 39 -5.44 -5.97 -9.78
CA ILE A 39 -4.45 -4.91 -9.53
C ILE A 39 -3.52 -4.81 -10.73
N ARG A 40 -3.55 -3.65 -11.39
CA ARG A 40 -2.73 -3.40 -12.57
C ARG A 40 -1.30 -3.06 -12.23
N ASP A 41 -1.12 -2.26 -11.17
CA ASP A 41 0.20 -1.84 -10.71
C ASP A 41 0.14 -1.71 -9.19
N TYR A 42 1.22 -2.08 -8.53
CA TYR A 42 1.30 -2.16 -7.08
C TYR A 42 2.70 -1.71 -6.67
N ARG A 43 2.79 -0.50 -6.13
CA ARG A 43 4.07 0.09 -5.76
C ARG A 43 4.13 0.34 -4.27
N ARG A 44 5.25 -0.03 -3.65
CA ARG A 44 5.52 0.17 -2.24
C ARG A 44 6.66 1.18 -2.10
N ASN A 45 6.39 2.28 -1.43
CA ASN A 45 7.35 3.34 -1.21
C ASN A 45 7.74 3.30 0.27
N TYR A 46 8.87 2.66 0.56
CA TYR A 46 9.38 2.56 1.93
C TYR A 46 10.04 3.88 2.29
N LEU A 47 9.54 4.52 3.37
CA LEU A 47 10.02 5.82 3.76
C LEU A 47 11.33 5.70 4.51
N ARG A 48 12.34 6.45 4.07
CA ARG A 48 13.62 6.51 4.77
C ARG A 48 13.56 7.66 5.75
N ARG A 49 13.64 7.34 7.04
CA ARG A 49 13.58 8.36 8.08
C ARG A 49 14.87 9.14 8.16
N GLU A 50 16.01 8.48 7.93
CA GLU A 50 17.28 9.15 7.83
C GLU A 50 17.30 10.08 6.64
N GLY A 51 17.65 11.34 6.86
CA GLY A 51 17.64 12.35 5.82
C GLY A 51 16.27 12.92 5.49
N ALA A 52 15.25 12.61 6.29
CA ALA A 52 13.92 13.16 6.09
C ALA A 52 13.95 14.69 6.19
N ILE A 53 13.18 15.33 5.31
CA ILE A 53 13.06 16.79 5.28
C ILE A 53 11.71 17.14 5.88
N LEU A 54 11.72 17.79 7.04
CA LEU A 54 10.50 18.19 7.74
C LEU A 54 10.44 19.70 7.83
N ALA A 55 9.26 20.25 7.59
CA ALA A 55 9.04 21.68 7.83
C ALA A 55 9.12 21.96 9.33
N THR A 56 9.47 23.19 9.69
CA THR A 56 9.55 23.59 11.10
C THR A 56 8.22 23.29 11.81
N GLY A 57 8.30 22.55 12.90
CA GLY A 57 7.14 22.17 13.69
C GLY A 57 6.38 20.95 13.17
N ALA A 58 6.79 20.38 12.03
CA ALA A 58 6.16 19.18 11.51
C ALA A 58 6.53 17.95 12.35
N ARG A 59 5.59 17.03 12.46
CA ARG A 59 5.83 15.74 13.13
C ARG A 59 6.23 14.69 12.10
N PRO A 60 7.11 13.75 12.46
CA PRO A 60 7.34 12.59 11.61
C PRO A 60 6.04 11.81 11.38
N PRO A 61 5.85 11.17 10.23
CA PRO A 61 4.63 10.42 9.97
C PRO A 61 4.55 9.16 10.86
N ASP A 62 3.31 8.74 11.12
CA ASP A 62 3.04 7.52 11.90
C ASP A 62 3.05 6.25 11.05
N PHE A 63 3.52 6.33 9.82
CA PHE A 63 3.56 5.18 8.92
C PHE A 63 4.96 5.03 8.30
N ASP A 64 5.24 3.83 7.79
CA ASP A 64 6.57 3.44 7.31
C ASP A 64 6.60 3.20 5.81
N VAL A 65 5.47 2.94 5.18
CA VAL A 65 5.38 2.72 3.75
C VAL A 65 4.11 3.39 3.20
N VAL A 66 4.26 3.98 2.03
CA VAL A 66 3.12 4.46 1.24
C VAL A 66 2.99 3.52 0.05
N THR A 67 1.88 2.80 0.00
CA THR A 67 1.59 1.85 -1.06
C THR A 67 0.61 2.48 -2.04
N GLU A 68 0.86 2.28 -3.32
CA GLU A 68 0.00 2.76 -4.38
C GLU A 68 -0.46 1.58 -5.21
N LEU A 69 -1.77 1.51 -5.45
CA LEU A 69 -2.37 0.46 -6.27
C LEU A 69 -3.21 1.11 -7.36
N TRP A 70 -3.12 0.58 -8.57
CA TRP A 70 -3.92 1.04 -9.70
C TRP A 70 -4.80 -0.08 -10.22
N PHE A 71 -6.02 0.28 -10.58
CA PHE A 71 -6.99 -0.59 -11.25
C PHE A 71 -7.37 0.05 -12.58
N ASP A 72 -7.59 -0.77 -13.60
CA ASP A 72 -7.88 -0.26 -14.94
C ASP A 72 -9.14 0.59 -14.99
N ASP A 73 -10.16 0.21 -14.22
CA ASP A 73 -11.45 0.87 -14.22
C ASP A 73 -12.23 0.55 -12.94
N GLN A 74 -13.43 1.08 -12.84
CA GLN A 74 -14.30 0.86 -11.70
C GLN A 74 -14.67 -0.61 -11.52
N ASP A 75 -14.90 -1.33 -12.63
CA ASP A 75 -15.27 -2.74 -12.56
C ASP A 75 -14.14 -3.58 -11.97
N ALA A 76 -12.90 -3.32 -12.37
CA ALA A 76 -11.74 -4.00 -11.81
C ALA A 76 -11.57 -3.70 -10.31
N PHE A 77 -11.75 -2.45 -9.93
CA PHE A 77 -11.71 -2.05 -8.53
C PHE A 77 -12.80 -2.75 -7.71
N ASP A 78 -14.03 -2.74 -8.21
CA ASP A 78 -15.16 -3.37 -7.51
C ASP A 78 -14.93 -4.87 -7.35
N ALA A 79 -14.41 -5.54 -8.38
CA ALA A 79 -14.11 -6.97 -8.32
C ALA A 79 -13.02 -7.27 -7.27
N ALA A 80 -12.01 -6.41 -7.18
CA ALA A 80 -10.98 -6.54 -6.16
C ALA A 80 -11.56 -6.35 -4.75
N MET A 81 -12.45 -5.40 -4.56
CA MET A 81 -13.09 -5.16 -3.26
C MET A 81 -13.95 -6.36 -2.84
N VAL A 82 -14.67 -6.97 -3.79
CA VAL A 82 -15.42 -8.21 -3.51
C VAL A 82 -14.46 -9.31 -3.05
N ALA A 83 -13.33 -9.47 -3.72
CA ALA A 83 -12.34 -10.48 -3.35
C ALA A 83 -11.73 -10.21 -1.96
N PHE A 84 -11.41 -8.96 -1.65
CA PHE A 84 -10.83 -8.59 -0.35
C PHE A 84 -11.82 -8.75 0.80
N THR A 85 -13.11 -8.56 0.56
CA THR A 85 -14.14 -8.67 1.60
C THR A 85 -14.77 -10.06 1.68
N ASP A 86 -14.43 -10.96 0.77
CA ASP A 86 -14.81 -12.36 0.91
C ASP A 86 -14.31 -12.88 2.26
N PRO A 87 -15.16 -13.53 3.09
CA PRO A 87 -14.79 -13.89 4.46
C PRO A 87 -13.51 -14.74 4.56
N VAL A 88 -13.29 -15.67 3.64
CA VAL A 88 -12.08 -16.52 3.67
C VAL A 88 -10.85 -15.67 3.34
N ASN A 89 -10.93 -14.85 2.29
CA ASN A 89 -9.82 -13.99 1.90
C ASN A 89 -9.54 -12.92 2.96
N ALA A 90 -10.58 -12.32 3.51
CA ALA A 90 -10.44 -11.30 4.57
C ALA A 90 -9.74 -11.88 5.80
N ALA A 91 -10.06 -13.11 6.18
CA ALA A 91 -9.41 -13.78 7.31
C ALA A 91 -7.93 -14.07 7.02
N ARG A 92 -7.61 -14.47 5.79
CA ARG A 92 -6.22 -14.72 5.39
C ARG A 92 -5.40 -13.43 5.41
N ILE A 93 -5.96 -12.36 4.90
CA ILE A 93 -5.31 -11.05 4.89
C ILE A 93 -5.08 -10.57 6.33
N ALA A 94 -6.09 -10.67 7.18
CA ALA A 94 -5.99 -10.23 8.56
C ALA A 94 -4.88 -10.96 9.32
N ARG A 95 -4.80 -12.29 9.17
CA ARG A 95 -3.75 -13.08 9.81
C ARG A 95 -2.36 -12.70 9.29
N ASP A 96 -2.24 -12.43 7.99
CA ASP A 96 -0.99 -12.01 7.39
C ASP A 96 -0.56 -10.64 7.90
N GLU A 97 -1.51 -9.70 7.94
CA GLU A 97 -1.24 -8.34 8.39
C GLU A 97 -0.82 -8.27 9.87
N GLU A 98 -1.30 -9.18 10.70
CA GLU A 98 -0.89 -9.28 12.10
C GLU A 98 0.61 -9.53 12.26
N ASN A 99 1.25 -10.09 11.25
CA ASN A 99 2.68 -10.39 11.28
C ASN A 99 3.55 -9.22 10.84
N VAL A 100 2.98 -8.23 10.18
CA VAL A 100 3.78 -7.20 9.50
C VAL A 100 3.37 -5.77 9.83
N PHE A 101 2.08 -5.51 10.07
CA PHE A 101 1.58 -4.16 10.25
C PHE A 101 1.00 -3.91 11.64
N ASP A 102 1.03 -2.64 12.03
CA ASP A 102 0.18 -2.14 13.08
C ASP A 102 -1.14 -1.71 12.43
N ARG A 103 -2.14 -2.55 12.53
CA ARG A 103 -3.42 -2.31 11.87
C ARG A 103 -4.17 -1.10 12.42
N SER A 104 -3.90 -0.72 13.65
CA SER A 104 -4.53 0.48 14.25
C SER A 104 -4.08 1.78 13.59
N ARG A 105 -2.99 1.74 12.81
CA ARG A 105 -2.45 2.89 12.09
C ARG A 105 -2.46 2.69 10.58
N THR A 106 -3.26 1.74 10.10
CA THR A 106 -3.41 1.45 8.67
C THR A 106 -4.56 2.28 8.10
N MET A 107 -4.29 2.95 6.98
CA MET A 107 -5.29 3.79 6.32
C MET A 107 -5.27 3.56 4.82
N PHE A 108 -6.46 3.57 4.21
CA PHE A 108 -6.63 3.41 2.77
C PHE A 108 -7.48 4.54 2.23
N PHE A 109 -7.10 5.07 1.09
CA PHE A 109 -7.84 6.13 0.41
C PHE A 109 -7.94 5.84 -1.08
N VAL A 110 -9.13 6.03 -1.64
CA VAL A 110 -9.23 6.20 -3.09
C VAL A 110 -8.77 7.63 -3.38
N ALA A 111 -7.80 7.77 -4.27
CA ALA A 111 -7.20 9.05 -4.56
C ALA A 111 -7.57 9.52 -5.95
N THR A 112 -7.77 10.82 -6.11
CA THR A 112 -7.87 11.44 -7.42
C THR A 112 -6.48 11.92 -7.80
N GLU A 113 -5.86 11.23 -8.74
CA GLU A 113 -4.53 11.59 -9.22
C GLU A 113 -4.64 12.61 -10.34
N ARG A 114 -3.86 13.67 -10.24
CA ARG A 114 -3.75 14.65 -11.31
C ARG A 114 -2.30 14.76 -11.71
N GLY A 115 -2.04 14.62 -12.99
CA GLY A 115 -0.73 14.80 -13.56
C GLY A 115 -0.46 16.27 -13.84
N GLY A 116 0.81 16.64 -13.98
CA GLY A 116 1.24 17.98 -14.31
C GLY A 116 2.76 18.09 -14.29
N GLY A 117 3.26 19.28 -14.63
CA GLY A 117 4.68 19.52 -14.70
C GLY A 117 5.33 18.83 -15.88
N ARG A 118 6.63 18.54 -15.73
CA ARG A 118 7.40 17.92 -16.81
C ARG A 118 7.09 16.42 -16.87
N GLN A 119 6.82 15.94 -18.09
CA GLN A 119 6.61 14.53 -18.31
C GLN A 119 7.96 13.80 -18.35
N HIS A 120 8.02 12.64 -17.71
CA HIS A 120 9.21 11.79 -17.74
C HIS A 120 9.26 10.97 -19.02
N ASP A 121 10.46 10.81 -19.60
CA ASP A 121 10.65 9.96 -20.75
C ASP A 121 10.29 8.51 -20.41
N GLY A 122 9.53 7.85 -21.29
CA GLY A 122 9.11 6.48 -21.10
C GLY A 122 8.06 6.29 -20.01
N GLN A 123 7.57 7.34 -19.42
CA GLN A 123 6.48 7.32 -18.47
C GLN A 123 5.14 7.46 -19.17
N SER A 124 4.21 6.75 -18.71
CA SER A 124 2.86 6.84 -19.27
C SER A 124 1.83 7.00 -18.16
#